data_a2ecc4ff7e683548677ab4514130e0f3
#
_entry.id   a2ecc4ff7e683548677ab4514130e0f3
#
_cell.length_a   1.000
_cell.length_b   1.000
_cell.length_c   1.000
_cell.angle_alpha   90.00
_cell.angle_beta   90.00
_cell.angle_gamma   90.00
#
_symmetry.space_group_name_H-M   'P 1'
#
loop_
_entity.id
_entity.type
_entity.pdbx_description
1 polymer ?
#
loop_
_entity_poly.entity_id
_entity_poly.type
_entity_poly.pdbx_seq_one_letter_code
_entity_poly.pdbx_strand_id
1 'polypeptide(L)'
;QADLIFRTNIQTAYNVGHYEQMTDPGVMKLRPYWQYDAVNDTHTRPSHLAMDGKVFPADHPVWNTWFPPNGFRCRCTVRTLSKRQVEARGLTVEDKFPAIAPDPHFGTNPAKVKFAPDLKGYPDALVKAYQNREKEDAPP
;
A
#
# COMPACT_ATOMS: atom_id res chain seq x y z
N GLN A 1 -22.95 -1.79 -5.60
CA GLN A 1 -21.75 -2.61 -5.84
C GLN A 1 -20.71 -1.90 -6.71
N ALA A 2 -21.15 -1.24 -7.82
CA ALA A 2 -20.24 -0.48 -8.70
C ALA A 2 -19.49 0.65 -7.97
N ASP A 3 -20.15 1.42 -7.12
CA ASP A 3 -19.53 2.47 -6.30
C ASP A 3 -18.43 1.92 -5.37
N LEU A 4 -18.67 0.74 -4.78
CA LEU A 4 -17.70 0.08 -3.92
C LEU A 4 -16.42 -0.30 -4.68
N ILE A 5 -16.58 -0.89 -5.87
CA ILE A 5 -15.47 -1.28 -6.74
C ILE A 5 -14.71 -0.04 -7.20
N PHE A 6 -15.42 0.98 -7.66
CA PHE A 6 -14.83 2.23 -8.11
C PHE A 6 -13.97 2.89 -7.01
N ARG A 7 -14.54 3.09 -5.82
CA ARG A 7 -13.83 3.71 -4.69
C ARG A 7 -12.61 2.91 -4.25
N THR A 8 -12.74 1.58 -4.20
CA THR A 8 -11.61 0.71 -3.83
C THR A 8 -10.50 0.79 -4.87
N ASN A 9 -10.83 0.81 -6.16
CA ASN A 9 -9.84 0.93 -7.23
C ASN A 9 -9.13 2.29 -7.23
N ILE A 10 -9.86 3.39 -7.00
CA ILE A 10 -9.27 4.73 -6.87
C ILE A 10 -8.31 4.78 -5.68
N GLN A 11 -8.72 4.25 -4.54
CA GLN A 11 -7.86 4.22 -3.34
C GLN A 11 -6.62 3.34 -3.57
N THR A 12 -6.77 2.23 -4.28
CA THR A 12 -5.64 1.36 -4.66
C THR A 12 -4.67 2.09 -5.57
N ALA A 13 -5.16 2.73 -6.63
CA ALA A 13 -4.32 3.49 -7.57
C ALA A 13 -3.57 4.64 -6.87
N TYR A 14 -4.26 5.38 -5.99
CA TYR A 14 -3.63 6.42 -5.17
C TYR A 14 -2.48 5.87 -4.32
N ASN A 15 -2.73 4.78 -3.57
CA ASN A 15 -1.72 4.23 -2.69
C ASN A 15 -0.55 3.58 -3.46
N VAL A 16 -0.79 2.99 -4.63
CA VAL A 16 0.29 2.49 -5.50
C VAL A 16 1.21 3.62 -5.95
N GLY A 17 0.67 4.71 -6.49
CA GLY A 17 1.48 5.87 -6.87
C GLY A 17 2.18 6.52 -5.67
N HIS A 18 1.52 6.57 -4.52
CA HIS A 18 2.12 7.07 -3.30
C HIS A 18 3.28 6.18 -2.82
N TYR A 19 3.14 4.86 -2.89
CA TYR A 19 4.20 3.91 -2.58
C TYR A 19 5.43 4.11 -3.47
N GLU A 20 5.25 4.30 -4.77
CA GLU A 20 6.34 4.56 -5.71
C GLU A 20 7.12 5.83 -5.32
N GLN A 21 6.42 6.90 -4.97
CA GLN A 21 7.06 8.14 -4.49
C GLN A 21 7.80 7.93 -3.16
N MET A 22 7.21 7.19 -2.23
CA MET A 22 7.81 6.92 -0.91
C MET A 22 9.04 6.03 -1.00
N THR A 23 9.12 5.14 -1.98
CA THR A 23 10.23 4.20 -2.18
C THR A 23 11.34 4.76 -3.06
N ASP A 24 11.21 5.99 -3.55
CA ASP A 24 12.34 6.67 -4.20
C ASP A 24 13.57 6.67 -3.26
N PRO A 25 14.76 6.26 -3.74
CA PRO A 25 15.95 6.14 -2.88
C PRO A 25 16.33 7.43 -2.14
N GLY A 26 16.11 8.59 -2.76
CA GLY A 26 16.35 9.89 -2.13
C GLY A 26 15.36 10.16 -1.00
N VAL A 27 14.08 9.84 -1.21
CA VAL A 27 13.05 9.97 -0.19
C VAL A 27 13.31 9.03 0.98
N MET A 28 13.59 7.76 0.73
CA MET A 28 13.87 6.77 1.78
C MET A 28 15.09 7.15 2.62
N LYS A 29 16.12 7.74 2.02
CA LYS A 29 17.31 8.22 2.75
C LYS A 29 16.98 9.36 3.72
N LEU A 30 16.12 10.28 3.33
CA LEU A 30 15.74 11.44 4.13
C LEU A 30 14.59 11.13 5.12
N ARG A 31 13.76 10.18 4.77
CA ARG A 31 12.51 9.83 5.48
C ARG A 31 12.38 8.32 5.66
N PRO A 32 13.26 7.71 6.47
CA PRO A 32 13.38 6.26 6.59
C PRO A 32 12.30 5.60 7.45
N TYR A 33 11.35 6.35 7.99
CA TYR A 33 10.25 5.85 8.81
C TYR A 33 8.92 6.13 8.16
N TRP A 34 8.00 5.18 8.29
CA TRP A 34 6.65 5.30 7.78
C TRP A 34 5.65 5.14 8.93
N GLN A 35 4.62 5.96 8.90
CA GLN A 35 3.54 5.96 9.88
C GLN A 35 2.22 5.58 9.20
N TYR A 36 1.51 4.63 9.79
CA TYR A 36 0.14 4.33 9.37
C TYR A 36 -0.80 5.46 9.80
N ASP A 37 -1.65 5.91 8.89
CA ASP A 37 -2.54 7.05 9.07
C ASP A 37 -3.97 6.64 8.73
N ALA A 38 -4.75 6.28 9.75
CA ALA A 38 -6.15 5.96 9.61
C ALA A 38 -7.00 7.23 9.77
N VAL A 39 -8.14 7.26 9.08
CA VAL A 39 -9.14 8.29 9.34
C VAL A 39 -9.84 7.97 10.66
N ASN A 40 -9.72 8.84 11.65
CA ASN A 40 -10.30 8.67 12.97
C ASN A 40 -11.77 9.12 12.99
N ASP A 41 -12.66 8.25 12.52
CA ASP A 41 -14.11 8.46 12.59
C ASP A 41 -14.85 7.14 12.88
N THR A 42 -16.18 7.24 13.02
CA THR A 42 -17.06 6.10 13.35
C THR A 42 -17.16 5.05 12.23
N HIS A 43 -16.66 5.35 11.02
CA HIS A 43 -16.69 4.44 9.88
C HIS A 43 -15.38 3.64 9.72
N THR A 44 -14.37 3.98 10.50
CA THR A 44 -13.08 3.28 10.44
C THR A 44 -13.11 2.04 11.33
N ARG A 45 -12.67 0.93 10.78
CA ARG A 45 -12.68 -0.38 11.48
C ARG A 45 -11.75 -0.36 12.68
N PRO A 46 -12.09 -1.09 13.76
CA PRO A 46 -11.24 -1.19 14.96
C PRO A 46 -9.81 -1.67 14.65
N SER A 47 -9.63 -2.61 13.71
CA SER A 47 -8.31 -3.09 13.30
C SER A 47 -7.46 -2.00 12.64
N HIS A 48 -8.07 -1.14 11.83
CA HIS A 48 -7.39 -0.01 11.20
C HIS A 48 -7.07 1.09 12.21
N LEU A 49 -7.98 1.37 13.13
CA LEU A 49 -7.73 2.32 14.23
C LEU A 49 -6.61 1.83 15.16
N ALA A 50 -6.50 0.53 15.39
CA ALA A 50 -5.42 -0.05 16.19
C ALA A 50 -4.03 0.08 15.52
N MET A 51 -3.99 0.29 14.21
CA MET A 51 -2.78 0.61 13.46
C MET A 51 -2.48 2.10 13.41
N ASP A 52 -3.46 2.96 13.67
CA ASP A 52 -3.29 4.40 13.55
C ASP A 52 -2.13 4.93 14.38
N GLY A 53 -1.31 5.75 13.77
CA GLY A 53 -0.15 6.36 14.41
C GLY A 53 1.06 5.44 14.59
N LYS A 54 0.95 4.13 14.35
CA LYS A 54 2.10 3.21 14.46
C LYS A 54 3.17 3.55 13.42
N VAL A 55 4.42 3.57 13.89
CA VAL A 55 5.59 3.91 13.08
C VAL A 55 6.49 2.69 12.96
N PHE A 56 6.90 2.38 11.74
CA PHE A 56 7.85 1.33 11.43
C PHE A 56 8.94 1.84 10.47
N PRO A 57 10.11 1.19 10.42
CA PRO A 57 11.06 1.44 9.35
C PRO A 57 10.42 1.25 7.96
N ALA A 58 10.87 2.01 6.98
CA ALA A 58 10.33 1.96 5.61
C ALA A 58 10.49 0.57 4.95
N ASP A 59 11.53 -0.16 5.33
CA ASP A 59 11.84 -1.53 4.88
C ASP A 59 11.23 -2.64 5.73
N HIS A 60 10.48 -2.30 6.78
CA HIS A 60 9.86 -3.28 7.65
C HIS A 60 8.83 -4.14 6.91
N PRO A 61 8.82 -5.49 7.12
CA PRO A 61 7.92 -6.40 6.40
C PRO A 61 6.42 -6.16 6.66
N VAL A 62 6.05 -5.40 7.70
CA VAL A 62 4.67 -4.98 7.95
C VAL A 62 4.02 -4.32 6.73
N TRP A 63 4.81 -3.61 5.92
CA TRP A 63 4.33 -2.92 4.72
C TRP A 63 4.01 -3.85 3.55
N ASN A 64 4.35 -5.13 3.64
CA ASN A 64 3.88 -6.13 2.69
C ASN A 64 2.41 -6.52 2.95
N THR A 65 1.92 -6.32 4.17
CA THR A 65 0.57 -6.70 4.61
C THR A 65 -0.32 -5.50 4.90
N TRP A 66 0.23 -4.47 5.57
CA TRP A 66 -0.54 -3.33 6.07
C TRP A 66 -0.44 -2.07 5.21
N PHE A 67 0.15 -2.14 4.02
CA PHE A 67 0.11 -1.00 3.11
C PHE A 67 -1.30 -0.86 2.51
N PRO A 68 -1.98 0.29 2.67
CA PRO A 68 -3.38 0.44 2.26
C PRO A 68 -3.61 0.28 0.74
N PRO A 69 -4.83 -0.09 0.32
CA PRO A 69 -6.06 -0.27 1.12
C PRO A 69 -6.08 -1.60 1.87
N ASN A 70 -6.55 -1.59 3.11
CA ASN A 70 -6.62 -2.77 3.98
C ASN A 70 -8.05 -3.31 4.17
N GLY A 71 -8.98 -2.89 3.33
CA GLY A 71 -10.37 -3.30 3.31
C GLY A 71 -11.18 -2.52 2.27
N PHE A 72 -12.37 -2.97 1.97
CA PHE A 72 -13.30 -2.19 1.13
C PHE A 72 -13.61 -0.84 1.79
N ARG A 73 -13.67 0.23 0.99
CA ARG A 73 -13.87 1.62 1.45
C ARG A 73 -12.82 2.08 2.48
N CYS A 74 -11.65 1.45 2.48
CA CYS A 74 -10.54 1.91 3.30
C CYS A 74 -10.11 3.31 2.85
N ARG A 75 -9.94 4.23 3.81
CA ARG A 75 -9.46 5.61 3.58
C ARG A 75 -8.12 5.87 4.25
N CYS A 76 -7.47 4.80 4.71
CA CYS A 76 -6.17 4.89 5.35
C CYS A 76 -5.07 5.18 4.33
N THR A 77 -4.00 5.76 4.81
CA THR A 77 -2.78 6.00 4.03
C THR A 77 -1.54 5.75 4.88
N VAL A 78 -0.38 5.97 4.31
CA VAL A 78 0.91 5.91 5.01
C VAL A 78 1.65 7.22 4.79
N ARG A 79 2.26 7.76 5.83
CA ARG A 79 3.11 8.97 5.72
C ARG A 79 4.55 8.61 5.97
N THR A 80 5.44 9.28 5.28
CA THR A 80 6.87 9.20 5.54
C THR A 80 7.27 10.18 6.67
N LEU A 81 8.22 9.78 7.49
CA LEU A 81 8.78 10.60 8.57
C LEU A 81 10.30 10.60 8.52
N SER A 82 10.90 11.77 8.75
CA SER A 82 12.33 11.86 9.00
C SER A 82 12.65 11.45 10.44
N LYS A 83 13.91 11.07 10.71
CA LYS A 83 14.40 10.78 12.05
C LYS A 83 14.10 11.94 13.02
N ARG A 84 14.38 13.17 12.60
CA ARG A 84 14.10 14.37 13.39
C ARG A 84 12.61 14.51 13.75
N GLN A 85 11.70 14.16 12.84
CA GLN A 85 10.25 14.24 13.12
C GLN A 85 9.82 13.18 14.11
N VAL A 86 10.37 11.97 14.04
CA VAL A 86 10.12 10.89 15.01
C VAL A 86 10.57 11.31 16.40
N GLU A 87 11.80 11.82 16.53
CA GLU A 87 12.37 12.32 17.78
C GLU A 87 11.58 13.49 18.35
N ALA A 88 11.32 14.53 17.53
CA ALA A 88 10.61 15.72 17.97
C ALA A 88 9.17 15.47 18.42
N ARG A 89 8.52 14.45 17.90
CA ARG A 89 7.15 14.05 18.29
C ARG A 89 7.11 12.97 19.37
N GLY A 90 8.26 12.47 19.82
CA GLY A 90 8.33 11.38 20.81
C GLY A 90 7.69 10.09 20.34
N LEU A 91 7.76 9.79 19.03
CA LEU A 91 7.13 8.60 18.45
C LEU A 91 8.00 7.36 18.69
N THR A 92 7.34 6.26 19.03
CA THR A 92 8.02 4.97 19.17
C THR A 92 8.06 4.27 17.82
N VAL A 93 9.26 3.86 17.40
CA VAL A 93 9.42 3.02 16.21
C VAL A 93 9.23 1.56 16.61
N GLU A 94 8.23 0.93 16.02
CA GLU A 94 7.89 -0.47 16.27
C GLU A 94 8.82 -1.40 15.47
N ASP A 95 9.19 -2.51 16.06
CA ASP A 95 10.02 -3.56 15.46
C ASP A 95 9.29 -4.90 15.33
N LYS A 96 8.12 -5.02 16.00
CA LYS A 96 7.33 -6.25 16.01
C LYS A 96 6.13 -6.16 15.09
N PHE A 97 5.87 -7.25 14.39
CA PHE A 97 4.68 -7.36 13.57
C PHE A 97 3.43 -7.30 14.46
N PRO A 98 2.44 -6.45 14.15
CA PRO A 98 1.23 -6.34 14.96
C PRO A 98 0.43 -7.66 14.97
N ALA A 99 -0.15 -8.00 16.13
CA ALA A 99 -0.99 -9.20 16.29
C ALA A 99 -2.40 -9.06 15.71
N ILE A 100 -2.63 -8.06 14.87
CA ILE A 100 -3.89 -7.78 14.18
C ILE A 100 -3.70 -7.95 12.67
N ALA A 101 -4.78 -8.27 11.98
CA ALA A 101 -4.78 -8.47 10.54
C ALA A 101 -5.69 -7.44 9.83
N PRO A 102 -5.37 -7.07 8.58
CA PRO A 102 -6.30 -6.34 7.72
C PRO A 102 -7.54 -7.19 7.39
N ASP A 103 -8.51 -6.60 6.71
CA ASP A 103 -9.69 -7.31 6.27
C ASP A 103 -9.33 -8.51 5.37
N PRO A 104 -10.15 -9.57 5.35
CA PRO A 104 -9.94 -10.70 4.44
C PRO A 104 -9.72 -10.22 2.99
N HIS A 105 -8.76 -10.82 2.31
CA HIS A 105 -8.32 -10.51 0.94
C HIS A 105 -7.56 -9.19 0.75
N PHE A 106 -7.23 -8.46 1.83
CA PHE A 106 -6.47 -7.20 1.78
C PHE A 106 -5.09 -7.26 2.47
N GLY A 107 -4.62 -8.43 2.79
CA GLY A 107 -3.32 -8.64 3.46
C GLY A 107 -2.10 -8.60 2.53
N THR A 108 -2.16 -7.83 1.43
CA THR A 108 -1.07 -7.68 0.47
C THR A 108 -0.85 -6.21 0.11
N ASN A 109 0.40 -5.84 -0.15
CA ASN A 109 0.71 -4.51 -0.65
C ASN A 109 0.38 -4.43 -2.15
N PRO A 110 -0.58 -3.61 -2.57
CA PRO A 110 -1.01 -3.55 -3.96
C PRO A 110 0.08 -3.07 -4.91
N ALA A 111 1.06 -2.29 -4.43
CA ALA A 111 2.18 -1.83 -5.25
C ALA A 111 3.21 -2.92 -5.54
N LYS A 112 3.20 -4.02 -4.80
CA LYS A 112 4.09 -5.18 -4.99
C LYS A 112 3.43 -6.33 -5.75
N VAL A 113 2.13 -6.25 -5.97
CA VAL A 113 1.39 -7.26 -6.74
C VAL A 113 1.50 -6.92 -8.22
N LYS A 114 2.16 -7.77 -8.99
CA LYS A 114 2.14 -7.65 -10.44
C LYS A 114 0.76 -8.05 -10.95
N PHE A 115 0.16 -7.17 -11.75
CA PHE A 115 -1.06 -7.50 -12.46
C PHE A 115 -0.75 -8.61 -13.48
N ALA A 116 -1.33 -9.78 -13.30
CA ALA A 116 -1.24 -10.90 -14.23
C ALA A 116 -2.67 -11.28 -14.64
N PRO A 117 -3.18 -10.75 -15.78
CA PRO A 117 -4.51 -11.08 -16.25
C PRO A 117 -4.61 -12.55 -16.64
N ASP A 118 -5.75 -13.18 -16.36
CA ASP A 118 -6.06 -14.48 -16.94
C ASP A 118 -6.36 -14.28 -18.43
N LEU A 119 -5.43 -14.76 -19.26
CA LEU A 119 -5.53 -14.66 -20.71
C LEU A 119 -6.27 -15.85 -21.34
N LYS A 120 -6.76 -16.77 -20.53
CA LYS A 120 -7.50 -17.94 -21.00
C LYS A 120 -8.82 -17.52 -21.65
N GLY A 121 -9.03 -17.97 -22.89
CA GLY A 121 -10.25 -17.67 -23.65
C GLY A 121 -10.20 -16.38 -24.48
N TYR A 122 -9.10 -15.64 -24.43
CA TYR A 122 -8.89 -14.52 -25.37
C TYR A 122 -8.29 -15.01 -26.70
N PRO A 123 -8.61 -14.38 -27.83
CA PRO A 123 -7.99 -14.69 -29.12
C PRO A 123 -6.46 -14.55 -29.08
N ASP A 124 -5.74 -15.46 -29.73
CA ASP A 124 -4.26 -15.50 -29.73
C ASP A 124 -3.62 -14.16 -30.17
N ALA A 125 -4.25 -13.45 -31.10
CA ALA A 125 -3.77 -12.15 -31.56
C ALA A 125 -3.75 -11.11 -30.43
N LEU A 126 -4.76 -11.11 -29.55
CA LEU A 126 -4.82 -10.19 -28.40
C LEU A 126 -3.83 -10.61 -27.31
N VAL A 127 -3.68 -11.91 -27.07
CA VAL A 127 -2.68 -12.44 -26.12
C VAL A 127 -1.27 -12.04 -26.54
N LYS A 128 -0.93 -12.21 -27.82
CA LYS A 128 0.38 -11.78 -28.36
C LYS A 128 0.59 -10.27 -28.28
N ALA A 129 -0.43 -9.48 -28.60
CA ALA A 129 -0.34 -8.03 -28.50
C ALA A 129 -0.10 -7.57 -27.06
N TYR A 130 -0.77 -8.15 -26.08
CA TYR A 130 -0.58 -7.89 -24.66
C TYR A 130 0.85 -8.24 -24.23
N GLN A 131 1.33 -9.46 -24.54
CA GLN A 131 2.67 -9.93 -24.18
C GLN A 131 3.79 -9.10 -24.83
N ASN A 132 3.59 -8.59 -26.04
CA ASN A 132 4.58 -7.71 -26.70
C ASN A 132 4.66 -6.36 -25.98
N ARG A 133 3.51 -5.79 -25.59
CA ARG A 133 3.47 -4.54 -24.83
C ARG A 133 4.17 -4.67 -23.47
N GLU A 134 3.94 -5.78 -22.75
CA GLU A 134 4.64 -6.03 -21.48
C GLU A 134 6.18 -6.07 -21.63
N LYS A 135 6.67 -6.56 -22.79
CA LYS A 135 8.10 -6.58 -23.07
C LYS A 135 8.66 -5.19 -23.40
N GLU A 136 7.86 -4.36 -24.09
CA GLU A 136 8.23 -2.98 -24.42
C GLU A 136 8.26 -2.07 -23.17
N ASP A 137 7.34 -2.29 -22.24
CA ASP A 137 7.18 -1.52 -21.01
C ASP A 137 8.09 -2.05 -19.86
N ALA A 138 8.84 -3.16 -20.08
CA ALA A 138 9.75 -3.69 -19.08
C ALA A 138 10.93 -2.71 -18.88
N PRO A 139 11.25 -2.34 -17.63
CA PRO A 139 12.41 -1.48 -17.38
C PRO A 139 13.71 -2.17 -17.82
N PRO A 140 14.71 -1.40 -18.28
CA PRO A 140 15.98 -1.91 -18.73
C PRO A 140 16.76 -2.65 -17.64
#